data_0f425ef934b95082b066a5c40a3bf217
#
_entry.id   0f425ef934b95082b066a5c40a3bf217
#
_cell.length_a   1.000
_cell.length_b   1.000
_cell.length_c   1.000
_cell.angle_alpha   90.00
_cell.angle_beta   90.00
_cell.angle_gamma   90.00
#
_symmetry.space_group_name_H-M   'P 1'
#
loop_
_entity.id
_entity.type
_entity.pdbx_description
1 polymer ?
#
loop_
_entity_poly.entity_id
_entity_poly.type
_entity_poly.pdbx_seq_one_letter_code
_entity_poly.pdbx_strand_id
1 'polypeptide(L)'
;MIKKLIAIIIAVAIAVIVFLLWPSKPAEATELDFYGSLNYKLSNDEDSLGNSYMKAENNGSKIGVNINENIAEGISGFATVEFGLDTDDSDNNPLDSRLAFAGLDFGSVGKLSAGRQASPFTTNISGHTDVFEVYGSGADQSLFTRDTNTIAYSNTVGALTLDGLVKVDGSTGKDGVDVQEGTVSFSEGMVSASAGISVDNVNDINYYGAGATVDLDFAKVGYTYTLKDAATDVTGNEFVVSKTIDATTFTGGYGKVEDSSAYYTAGVSHSFTEALSSYAEFQRVDNTGATIDTDSVSAGIKFAF
;
A
#
# COMPACT_ATOMS: atom_id res chain seq x y z
N MET A 1 30.76 -5.21 9.24
CA MET A 1 30.87 -5.69 10.62
C MET A 1 29.74 -5.11 11.50
N ILE A 2 29.51 -3.81 11.51
CA ILE A 2 28.44 -3.15 12.30
C ILE A 2 27.03 -3.64 11.92
N LYS A 3 26.71 -3.78 10.63
CA LYS A 3 25.40 -4.25 10.14
C LYS A 3 25.05 -5.68 10.61
N LYS A 4 26.02 -6.60 10.63
CA LYS A 4 25.83 -7.96 11.19
C LYS A 4 25.60 -7.92 12.71
N LEU A 5 26.27 -7.02 13.40
CA LEU A 5 26.08 -6.82 14.83
C LEU A 5 24.67 -6.31 15.15
N ILE A 6 24.16 -5.35 14.38
CA ILE A 6 22.79 -4.81 14.53
C ILE A 6 21.74 -5.92 14.32
N ALA A 7 21.86 -6.72 13.26
CA ALA A 7 20.93 -7.83 12.99
C ALA A 7 20.94 -8.88 14.11
N ILE A 8 22.12 -9.22 14.64
CA ILE A 8 22.28 -10.13 15.79
C ILE A 8 21.66 -9.51 17.05
N ILE A 9 21.90 -8.23 17.31
CA ILE A 9 21.32 -7.53 18.47
C ILE A 9 19.80 -7.53 18.40
N ILE A 10 19.21 -7.24 17.24
CA ILE A 10 17.76 -7.27 17.03
C ILE A 10 17.22 -8.69 17.26
N ALA A 11 17.84 -9.72 16.67
CA ALA A 11 17.42 -11.10 16.84
C ALA A 11 17.51 -11.57 18.30
N VAL A 12 18.59 -11.20 19.00
CA VAL A 12 18.80 -11.51 20.42
C VAL A 12 17.80 -10.72 21.28
N ALA A 13 17.54 -9.45 20.98
CA ALA A 13 16.56 -8.65 21.70
C ALA A 13 15.15 -9.25 21.57
N ILE A 14 14.74 -9.66 20.37
CA ILE A 14 13.46 -10.36 20.14
C ILE A 14 13.41 -11.66 20.94
N ALA A 15 14.45 -12.49 20.89
CA ALA A 15 14.51 -13.76 21.61
C ALA A 15 14.44 -13.55 23.14
N VAL A 16 15.14 -12.53 23.66
CA VAL A 16 15.14 -12.18 25.09
C VAL A 16 13.76 -11.64 25.50
N ILE A 17 13.14 -10.79 24.69
CA ILE A 17 11.78 -10.28 24.94
C ILE A 17 10.79 -11.45 24.99
N VAL A 18 10.83 -12.34 24.02
CA VAL A 18 9.96 -13.53 23.98
C VAL A 18 10.20 -14.41 25.21
N PHE A 19 11.44 -14.62 25.62
CA PHE A 19 11.76 -15.44 26.79
C PHE A 19 11.34 -14.78 28.13
N LEU A 20 11.53 -13.46 28.27
CA LEU A 20 11.14 -12.71 29.48
C LEU A 20 9.61 -12.55 29.61
N LEU A 21 8.91 -12.59 28.49
CA LEU A 21 7.46 -12.45 28.43
C LEU A 21 6.71 -13.78 28.37
N TRP A 22 7.42 -14.93 28.54
CA TRP A 22 6.77 -16.24 28.54
C TRP A 22 5.65 -16.26 29.59
N PRO A 23 4.39 -16.36 29.16
CA PRO A 23 3.26 -16.14 30.05
C PRO A 23 3.15 -17.25 31.08
N SER A 24 3.04 -16.87 32.35
CA SER A 24 2.65 -17.77 33.43
C SER A 24 1.12 -17.89 33.58
N LYS A 25 0.34 -17.23 32.71
CA LYS A 25 -1.13 -17.25 32.70
C LYS A 25 -1.65 -18.00 31.47
N PRO A 26 -2.84 -18.64 31.58
CA PRO A 26 -3.52 -19.14 30.38
C PRO A 26 -3.78 -17.98 29.42
N ALA A 27 -3.51 -18.18 28.14
CA ALA A 27 -3.82 -17.21 27.10
C ALA A 27 -5.32 -16.88 27.10
N GLU A 28 -5.66 -15.61 26.92
CA GLU A 28 -7.03 -15.21 26.60
C GLU A 28 -7.41 -15.78 25.23
N ALA A 29 -8.71 -15.84 24.91
CA ALA A 29 -9.15 -16.37 23.63
C ALA A 29 -8.57 -15.54 22.48
N THR A 30 -7.95 -16.22 21.50
CA THR A 30 -7.45 -15.58 20.27
C THR A 30 -8.63 -15.00 19.49
N GLU A 31 -8.54 -13.73 19.15
CA GLU A 31 -9.51 -13.05 18.30
C GLU A 31 -9.15 -13.26 16.82
N LEU A 32 -10.12 -13.72 16.03
CA LEU A 32 -10.00 -13.94 14.59
C LEU A 32 -11.00 -13.03 13.88
N ASP A 33 -10.51 -12.17 13.01
CA ASP A 33 -11.30 -11.28 12.17
C ASP A 33 -11.08 -11.65 10.71
N PHE A 34 -12.10 -12.28 10.10
CA PHE A 34 -12.09 -12.64 8.69
C PHE A 34 -12.61 -11.49 7.85
N TYR A 35 -11.90 -11.18 6.79
CA TYR A 35 -12.28 -10.13 5.86
C TYR A 35 -11.99 -10.53 4.42
N GLY A 36 -12.61 -9.83 3.49
CA GLY A 36 -12.34 -10.06 2.08
C GLY A 36 -13.15 -9.16 1.17
N SER A 37 -12.91 -9.31 -0.12
CA SER A 37 -13.72 -8.66 -1.16
C SER A 37 -13.70 -9.47 -2.45
N LEU A 38 -14.82 -9.49 -3.13
CA LEU A 38 -14.93 -9.88 -4.54
C LEU A 38 -15.14 -8.62 -5.35
N ASN A 39 -14.25 -8.34 -6.29
CA ASN A 39 -14.26 -7.15 -7.11
C ASN A 39 -14.05 -7.53 -8.56
N TYR A 40 -15.06 -7.28 -9.39
CA TYR A 40 -15.07 -7.57 -10.81
C TYR A 40 -15.33 -6.31 -11.62
N LYS A 41 -14.63 -6.19 -12.73
CA LYS A 41 -14.80 -5.08 -13.67
C LYS A 41 -14.99 -5.56 -15.10
N LEU A 42 -15.65 -4.74 -15.87
CA LEU A 42 -15.64 -4.74 -17.33
C LEU A 42 -14.85 -3.50 -17.77
N SER A 43 -13.79 -3.70 -18.53
CA SER A 43 -13.00 -2.61 -19.09
C SER A 43 -13.00 -2.61 -20.60
N ASN A 44 -12.82 -1.44 -21.20
CA ASN A 44 -12.46 -1.25 -22.58
C ASN A 44 -11.21 -0.38 -22.60
N ASP A 45 -10.07 -1.03 -22.81
CA ASP A 45 -8.76 -0.41 -22.78
C ASP A 45 -8.21 -0.24 -24.20
N GLU A 46 -7.63 0.91 -24.49
CA GLU A 46 -6.95 1.19 -25.75
C GLU A 46 -5.45 1.01 -25.61
N ASP A 47 -4.82 0.32 -26.54
CA ASP A 47 -3.37 0.17 -26.58
C ASP A 47 -2.69 1.33 -27.36
N SER A 48 -1.37 1.41 -27.29
CA SER A 48 -0.56 2.42 -27.97
C SER A 48 -0.62 2.35 -29.51
N LEU A 49 -1.31 1.36 -30.08
CA LEU A 49 -1.55 1.19 -31.52
C LEU A 49 -2.95 1.60 -31.92
N GLY A 50 -3.80 2.03 -30.96
CA GLY A 50 -5.19 2.41 -31.15
C GLY A 50 -6.17 1.23 -31.26
N ASN A 51 -5.78 0.03 -30.79
CA ASN A 51 -6.70 -1.09 -30.74
C ASN A 51 -7.42 -1.09 -29.38
N SER A 52 -8.75 -1.29 -29.39
CA SER A 52 -9.55 -1.37 -28.19
C SER A 52 -9.85 -2.81 -27.82
N TYR A 53 -9.72 -3.14 -26.54
CA TYR A 53 -9.95 -4.48 -26.00
C TYR A 53 -10.98 -4.42 -24.85
N MET A 54 -12.07 -5.15 -25.02
CA MET A 54 -13.05 -5.33 -23.95
C MET A 54 -12.73 -6.58 -23.14
N LYS A 55 -12.63 -6.42 -21.81
CA LYS A 55 -12.32 -7.51 -20.89
C LYS A 55 -13.26 -7.49 -19.69
N ALA A 56 -13.68 -8.69 -19.26
CA ALA A 56 -14.30 -8.88 -17.95
C ALA A 56 -13.25 -9.58 -17.07
N GLU A 57 -12.79 -8.92 -16.03
CA GLU A 57 -11.65 -9.39 -15.25
C GLU A 57 -11.78 -9.10 -13.75
N ASN A 58 -11.01 -9.84 -12.98
CA ASN A 58 -10.84 -9.63 -11.56
C ASN A 58 -10.15 -8.28 -11.31
N ASN A 59 -10.62 -7.53 -10.30
CA ASN A 59 -10.03 -6.25 -9.91
C ASN A 59 -9.53 -6.31 -8.46
N GLY A 60 -8.60 -7.23 -8.19
CA GLY A 60 -7.95 -7.35 -6.89
C GLY A 60 -8.83 -7.95 -5.78
N SER A 61 -9.68 -8.93 -6.14
CA SER A 61 -10.39 -9.75 -5.16
C SER A 61 -9.43 -10.37 -4.15
N LYS A 62 -9.86 -10.48 -2.90
CA LYS A 62 -9.00 -10.98 -1.82
C LYS A 62 -9.77 -11.58 -0.66
N ILE A 63 -9.09 -12.42 0.10
CA ILE A 63 -9.55 -12.96 1.39
C ILE A 63 -8.41 -12.93 2.40
N GLY A 64 -8.71 -12.61 3.64
CA GLY A 64 -7.70 -12.54 4.70
C GLY A 64 -8.26 -12.83 6.08
N VAL A 65 -7.34 -12.96 7.02
CA VAL A 65 -7.64 -13.09 8.45
C VAL A 65 -6.63 -12.26 9.24
N ASN A 66 -7.15 -11.45 10.17
CA ASN A 66 -6.38 -10.81 11.22
C ASN A 66 -6.51 -11.64 12.49
N ILE A 67 -5.42 -11.82 13.18
CA ILE A 67 -5.29 -12.61 14.40
C ILE A 67 -4.72 -11.70 15.48
N ASN A 68 -5.39 -11.61 16.63
CA ASN A 68 -4.92 -10.85 17.78
C ASN A 68 -5.03 -11.69 19.04
N GLU A 69 -4.03 -11.57 19.93
CA GLU A 69 -3.98 -12.28 21.19
C GLU A 69 -3.29 -11.44 22.26
N ASN A 70 -3.92 -11.28 23.40
CA ASN A 70 -3.32 -10.62 24.55
C ASN A 70 -2.33 -11.57 25.22
N ILE A 71 -1.04 -11.20 25.22
CA ILE A 71 0.05 -12.02 25.80
C ILE A 71 0.30 -11.65 27.24
N ALA A 72 0.36 -10.34 27.53
CA ALA A 72 0.59 -9.80 28.86
C ALA A 72 -0.01 -8.37 28.96
N GLU A 73 -0.01 -7.78 30.14
CA GLU A 73 -0.46 -6.40 30.32
C GLU A 73 0.35 -5.45 29.41
N GLY A 74 -0.35 -4.76 28.51
CA GLY A 74 0.25 -3.83 27.54
C GLY A 74 1.01 -4.47 26.39
N ILE A 75 0.92 -5.81 26.21
CA ILE A 75 1.58 -6.53 25.13
C ILE A 75 0.59 -7.49 24.45
N SER A 76 0.43 -7.37 23.15
CA SER A 76 -0.34 -8.30 22.33
C SER A 76 0.48 -8.85 21.17
N GLY A 77 0.16 -10.07 20.76
CA GLY A 77 0.60 -10.68 19.52
C GLY A 77 -0.41 -10.39 18.42
N PHE A 78 0.06 -10.19 17.21
CA PHE A 78 -0.80 -10.07 16.04
C PHE A 78 -0.22 -10.79 14.84
N ALA A 79 -1.10 -11.23 13.93
CA ALA A 79 -0.69 -11.74 12.63
C ALA A 79 -1.77 -11.40 11.59
N THR A 80 -1.33 -11.29 10.33
CA THR A 80 -2.22 -11.13 9.17
C THR A 80 -1.79 -12.07 8.07
N VAL A 81 -2.78 -12.78 7.52
CA VAL A 81 -2.61 -13.57 6.30
C VAL A 81 -3.67 -13.11 5.31
N GLU A 82 -3.23 -12.71 4.10
CA GLU A 82 -4.11 -12.26 3.02
C GLU A 82 -3.68 -12.91 1.71
N PHE A 83 -4.64 -13.44 0.97
CA PHE A 83 -4.46 -13.95 -0.37
C PHE A 83 -5.27 -13.11 -1.37
N GLY A 84 -4.68 -12.80 -2.51
CA GLY A 84 -5.41 -12.40 -3.70
C GLY A 84 -6.16 -13.61 -4.26
N LEU A 85 -7.38 -13.37 -4.72
CA LEU A 85 -8.18 -14.36 -5.41
C LEU A 85 -8.09 -14.06 -6.90
N ASP A 86 -7.40 -14.91 -7.63
CA ASP A 86 -7.34 -14.84 -9.08
C ASP A 86 -8.44 -15.72 -9.66
N THR A 87 -9.54 -15.06 -10.08
CA THR A 87 -10.77 -15.75 -10.47
C THR A 87 -10.98 -15.75 -12.00
N ASP A 88 -10.11 -15.10 -12.75
CA ASP A 88 -10.11 -14.99 -14.21
C ASP A 88 -8.86 -15.59 -14.87
N ASP A 89 -7.91 -16.09 -14.08
CA ASP A 89 -6.75 -16.80 -14.60
C ASP A 89 -7.07 -18.27 -14.91
N SER A 90 -6.61 -18.72 -16.06
CA SER A 90 -6.70 -20.12 -16.51
C SER A 90 -5.57 -21.01 -15.98
N ASP A 91 -4.57 -20.46 -15.31
CA ASP A 91 -3.31 -21.15 -14.96
C ASP A 91 -3.40 -22.05 -13.71
N ASN A 92 -4.58 -22.28 -13.16
CA ASN A 92 -4.85 -23.14 -11.99
C ASN A 92 -4.18 -22.68 -10.68
N ASN A 93 -3.78 -21.43 -10.54
CA ASN A 93 -3.29 -20.87 -9.29
C ASN A 93 -4.22 -19.77 -8.78
N PRO A 94 -5.35 -20.13 -8.14
CA PRO A 94 -6.39 -19.15 -7.77
C PRO A 94 -6.01 -18.29 -6.58
N LEU A 95 -4.84 -18.49 -5.97
CA LEU A 95 -4.43 -17.79 -4.74
C LEU A 95 -3.03 -17.19 -4.89
N ASP A 96 -2.92 -15.88 -4.75
CA ASP A 96 -1.66 -15.15 -4.66
C ASP A 96 -1.38 -14.67 -3.25
N SER A 97 -0.16 -14.88 -2.74
CA SER A 97 0.22 -14.36 -1.44
C SER A 97 0.34 -12.83 -1.47
N ARG A 98 -0.52 -12.14 -0.71
CA ARG A 98 -0.49 -10.67 -0.57
C ARG A 98 0.18 -10.26 0.72
N LEU A 99 -0.30 -10.73 1.87
CA LEU A 99 0.28 -10.46 3.19
C LEU A 99 0.47 -11.79 3.93
N ALA A 100 1.56 -11.90 4.67
CA ALA A 100 1.84 -13.01 5.56
C ALA A 100 2.90 -12.56 6.59
N PHE A 101 2.47 -11.94 7.68
CA PHE A 101 3.36 -11.42 8.71
C PHE A 101 2.78 -11.61 10.11
N ALA A 102 3.67 -11.60 11.10
CA ALA A 102 3.30 -11.63 12.50
C ALA A 102 4.17 -10.65 13.30
N GLY A 103 3.68 -10.24 14.45
CA GLY A 103 4.38 -9.24 15.26
C GLY A 103 3.92 -9.16 16.70
N LEU A 104 4.52 -8.21 17.42
CA LEU A 104 4.20 -7.85 18.78
C LEU A 104 3.87 -6.35 18.84
N ASP A 105 2.80 -6.01 19.54
CA ASP A 105 2.41 -4.66 19.89
C ASP A 105 2.76 -4.42 21.38
N PHE A 106 3.61 -3.45 21.63
CA PHE A 106 4.08 -3.04 22.96
C PHE A 106 3.36 -1.78 23.46
N GLY A 107 2.17 -1.52 22.95
CA GLY A 107 1.38 -0.33 23.31
C GLY A 107 2.09 0.96 22.93
N SER A 108 2.38 1.81 23.90
CA SER A 108 3.02 3.12 23.66
C SER A 108 4.44 3.05 23.11
N VAL A 109 5.09 1.88 23.16
CA VAL A 109 6.44 1.68 22.60
C VAL A 109 6.40 1.38 21.10
N GLY A 110 5.23 0.97 20.58
CA GLY A 110 5.03 0.68 19.17
C GLY A 110 4.96 -0.81 18.86
N LYS A 111 4.90 -1.10 17.56
CA LYS A 111 4.72 -2.44 17.00
C LYS A 111 5.95 -2.88 16.23
N LEU A 112 6.31 -4.14 16.38
CA LEU A 112 7.37 -4.79 15.60
C LEU A 112 6.79 -6.01 14.90
N SER A 113 7.01 -6.13 13.60
CA SER A 113 6.50 -7.25 12.78
C SER A 113 7.54 -7.79 11.82
N ALA A 114 7.36 -9.02 11.37
CA ALA A 114 8.21 -9.66 10.38
C ALA A 114 7.38 -10.52 9.42
N GLY A 115 7.76 -10.55 8.14
CA GLY A 115 7.14 -11.36 7.11
C GLY A 115 6.93 -10.62 5.79
N ARG A 116 5.92 -11.04 5.03
CA ARG A 116 5.47 -10.33 3.83
C ARG A 116 4.44 -9.28 4.21
N GLN A 117 4.80 -8.02 4.08
CA GLN A 117 3.94 -6.91 4.50
C GLN A 117 4.04 -5.71 3.55
N ALA A 118 3.13 -4.75 3.74
CA ALA A 118 3.09 -3.54 2.93
C ALA A 118 4.30 -2.63 3.19
N SER A 119 4.73 -1.94 2.15
CA SER A 119 5.70 -0.86 2.22
C SER A 119 5.10 0.34 2.95
N PRO A 120 5.70 0.84 4.03
CA PRO A 120 5.26 2.08 4.65
C PRO A 120 5.46 3.28 3.71
N PHE A 121 6.50 3.26 2.85
CA PHE A 121 6.70 4.32 1.86
C PHE A 121 5.49 4.41 0.92
N THR A 122 5.11 3.32 0.25
CA THR A 122 3.96 3.30 -0.65
C THR A 122 2.66 3.61 0.09
N THR A 123 2.41 2.95 1.23
CA THR A 123 1.15 3.11 1.97
C THR A 123 0.95 4.55 2.46
N ASN A 124 1.99 5.17 3.00
CA ASN A 124 1.87 6.49 3.62
C ASN A 124 2.00 7.63 2.61
N ILE A 125 2.74 7.45 1.51
CA ILE A 125 2.91 8.50 0.50
C ILE A 125 1.83 8.36 -0.59
N SER A 126 1.82 7.25 -1.32
CA SER A 126 0.90 7.05 -2.46
C SER A 126 -0.55 6.97 -2.02
N GLY A 127 -0.83 6.52 -0.80
CA GLY A 127 -2.17 6.47 -0.21
C GLY A 127 -2.90 7.82 -0.14
N HIS A 128 -2.20 8.96 -0.30
CA HIS A 128 -2.84 10.27 -0.38
C HIS A 128 -3.57 10.51 -1.71
N THR A 129 -3.20 9.80 -2.76
CA THR A 129 -3.78 9.94 -4.12
C THR A 129 -4.34 8.65 -4.69
N ASP A 130 -4.11 7.50 -4.05
CA ASP A 130 -4.64 6.19 -4.45
C ASP A 130 -6.11 6.07 -4.01
N VAL A 131 -7.00 6.70 -4.78
CA VAL A 131 -8.45 6.84 -4.47
C VAL A 131 -9.37 6.23 -5.53
N PHE A 132 -8.82 5.74 -6.63
CA PHE A 132 -9.56 5.07 -7.69
C PHE A 132 -9.55 3.55 -7.49
N GLU A 133 -10.57 2.87 -8.00
CA GLU A 133 -10.66 1.41 -7.90
C GLU A 133 -9.84 0.69 -8.98
N VAL A 134 -9.63 1.33 -10.14
CA VAL A 134 -8.95 0.73 -11.30
C VAL A 134 -7.72 1.51 -11.70
N TYR A 135 -7.89 2.79 -11.96
CA TYR A 135 -6.84 3.67 -12.48
C TYR A 135 -6.19 4.43 -11.32
N GLY A 136 -5.35 3.74 -10.55
CA GLY A 136 -4.71 4.30 -9.36
C GLY A 136 -3.51 5.19 -9.67
N SER A 137 -2.58 5.23 -8.75
CA SER A 137 -1.38 6.06 -8.68
C SER A 137 -0.33 5.73 -9.77
N GLY A 138 -0.63 5.99 -11.03
CA GLY A 138 0.25 5.69 -12.17
C GLY A 138 1.54 6.51 -12.24
N ALA A 139 1.61 7.64 -11.54
CA ALA A 139 2.82 8.47 -11.46
C ALA A 139 3.69 8.14 -10.23
N ASP A 140 3.24 7.27 -9.34
CA ASP A 140 4.02 6.85 -8.18
C ASP A 140 5.33 6.17 -8.58
N GLN A 141 6.43 6.62 -7.98
CA GLN A 141 7.78 6.08 -8.20
C GLN A 141 8.24 5.20 -7.04
N SER A 142 7.34 4.65 -6.23
CA SER A 142 7.71 3.74 -5.13
C SER A 142 8.35 2.46 -5.64
N LEU A 143 9.22 1.86 -4.81
CA LEU A 143 9.98 0.65 -5.18
C LEU A 143 9.06 -0.59 -5.24
N PHE A 144 8.18 -0.74 -4.26
CA PHE A 144 7.23 -1.86 -4.18
C PHE A 144 6.04 -1.51 -3.27
N THR A 145 4.92 -2.19 -3.48
CA THR A 145 3.74 -2.05 -2.62
C THR A 145 3.77 -3.01 -1.42
N ARG A 146 4.34 -4.20 -1.61
CA ARG A 146 4.48 -5.27 -0.59
C ARG A 146 5.74 -6.07 -0.92
N ASP A 147 6.47 -6.50 0.13
CA ASP A 147 7.64 -7.35 -0.08
C ASP A 147 7.79 -8.41 1.01
N THR A 148 8.55 -9.46 0.68
CA THR A 148 8.91 -10.57 1.57
C THR A 148 10.20 -10.27 2.35
N ASN A 149 10.47 -11.08 3.38
CA ASN A 149 11.72 -11.00 4.16
C ASN A 149 11.92 -9.64 4.82
N THR A 150 10.82 -9.01 5.26
CA THR A 150 10.85 -7.68 5.86
C THR A 150 10.67 -7.75 7.37
N ILE A 151 11.26 -6.78 8.06
CA ILE A 151 11.03 -6.46 9.46
C ILE A 151 10.59 -5.01 9.48
N ALA A 152 9.45 -4.73 10.12
CA ALA A 152 8.90 -3.38 10.21
C ALA A 152 8.64 -2.97 11.66
N TYR A 153 8.77 -1.67 11.90
CA TYR A 153 8.42 -1.00 13.15
C TYR A 153 7.47 0.14 12.86
N SER A 154 6.47 0.31 13.72
CA SER A 154 5.51 1.42 13.66
C SER A 154 5.23 1.94 15.06
N ASN A 155 5.19 3.26 15.23
CA ASN A 155 4.77 3.89 16.49
C ASN A 155 4.04 5.20 16.23
N THR A 156 2.93 5.40 16.95
CA THR A 156 2.13 6.63 16.89
C THR A 156 2.18 7.34 18.24
N VAL A 157 2.60 8.60 18.21
CA VAL A 157 2.65 9.47 19.39
C VAL A 157 1.87 10.76 19.08
N GLY A 158 0.69 10.88 19.66
CA GLY A 158 -0.22 11.98 19.35
C GLY A 158 -0.65 11.95 17.88
N ALA A 159 -0.43 13.04 17.17
CA ALA A 159 -0.75 13.17 15.74
C ALA A 159 0.35 12.64 14.80
N LEU A 160 1.48 12.18 15.34
CA LEU A 160 2.63 11.73 14.55
C LEU A 160 2.76 10.21 14.56
N THR A 161 2.94 9.61 13.38
CA THR A 161 3.31 8.21 13.20
C THR A 161 4.67 8.11 12.55
N LEU A 162 5.52 7.25 13.09
CA LEU A 162 6.83 6.91 12.55
C LEU A 162 6.81 5.44 12.14
N ASP A 163 7.11 5.16 10.88
CA ASP A 163 7.21 3.81 10.36
C ASP A 163 8.60 3.58 9.75
N GLY A 164 9.10 2.37 9.93
CA GLY A 164 10.33 1.91 9.32
C GLY A 164 10.22 0.47 8.85
N LEU A 165 10.89 0.13 7.76
CA LEU A 165 10.96 -1.23 7.23
C LEU A 165 12.36 -1.52 6.75
N VAL A 166 12.83 -2.75 6.98
CA VAL A 166 14.05 -3.28 6.38
C VAL A 166 13.76 -4.60 5.70
N LYS A 167 14.30 -4.80 4.51
CA LYS A 167 14.31 -6.08 3.80
C LYS A 167 15.69 -6.73 3.93
N VAL A 168 15.69 -8.01 4.27
CA VAL A 168 16.90 -8.82 4.43
C VAL A 168 16.67 -10.18 3.79
N ASP A 169 16.91 -10.33 2.50
CA ASP A 169 16.68 -11.58 1.79
C ASP A 169 17.97 -12.34 1.42
N GLY A 170 19.13 -11.67 1.48
CA GLY A 170 20.43 -12.27 1.22
C GLY A 170 20.63 -12.74 -0.23
N SER A 171 19.73 -12.42 -1.14
CA SER A 171 19.70 -12.95 -2.50
C SER A 171 20.80 -12.39 -3.40
N THR A 172 21.42 -11.28 -3.03
CA THR A 172 22.36 -10.54 -3.87
C THR A 172 23.84 -10.74 -3.53
N GLY A 173 24.12 -11.59 -2.54
CA GLY A 173 25.48 -11.78 -2.06
C GLY A 173 26.09 -10.55 -1.35
N LYS A 174 25.29 -9.50 -1.15
CA LYS A 174 25.65 -8.36 -0.31
C LYS A 174 25.30 -8.66 1.13
N ASP A 175 26.30 -8.54 2.01
CA ASP A 175 26.09 -8.69 3.44
C ASP A 175 25.29 -7.49 4.00
N GLY A 176 24.03 -7.69 4.38
CA GLY A 176 23.29 -6.68 5.12
C GLY A 176 21.84 -6.47 4.69
N VAL A 177 21.39 -5.24 4.81
CA VAL A 177 20.03 -4.82 4.47
C VAL A 177 19.94 -4.53 2.98
N ASP A 178 19.01 -5.20 2.28
CA ASP A 178 18.77 -5.03 0.85
C ASP A 178 17.98 -3.76 0.54
N VAL A 179 16.92 -3.50 1.33
CA VAL A 179 16.11 -2.27 1.26
C VAL A 179 15.86 -1.74 2.67
N GLN A 180 15.79 -0.45 2.80
CA GLN A 180 15.37 0.22 4.04
C GLN A 180 14.44 1.38 3.73
N GLU A 181 13.35 1.48 4.48
CA GLU A 181 12.36 2.54 4.36
C GLU A 181 12.16 3.25 5.70
N GLY A 182 11.83 4.52 5.63
CA GLY A 182 11.42 5.31 6.79
C GLY A 182 10.41 6.36 6.36
N THR A 183 9.32 6.49 7.10
CA THR A 183 8.29 7.50 6.88
C THR A 183 7.91 8.19 8.17
N VAL A 184 7.52 9.43 8.06
CA VAL A 184 6.85 10.20 9.09
C VAL A 184 5.51 10.68 8.55
N SER A 185 4.45 10.44 9.31
CA SER A 185 3.09 10.87 8.97
C SER A 185 2.52 11.72 10.10
N PHE A 186 1.78 12.75 9.71
CA PHE A 186 1.03 13.63 10.60
C PHE A 186 -0.45 13.56 10.21
N SER A 187 -1.34 13.40 11.19
CA SER A 187 -2.78 13.43 10.96
C SER A 187 -3.49 14.09 12.12
N GLU A 188 -4.06 15.26 11.88
CA GLU A 188 -4.85 16.00 12.86
C GLU A 188 -5.94 16.84 12.18
N GLY A 189 -7.17 16.69 12.62
CA GLY A 189 -8.33 17.43 12.10
C GLY A 189 -8.56 17.12 10.61
N MET A 190 -8.49 18.16 9.78
CA MET A 190 -8.73 18.06 8.33
C MET A 190 -7.47 17.72 7.52
N VAL A 191 -6.29 17.65 8.14
CA VAL A 191 -5.00 17.55 7.44
C VAL A 191 -4.31 16.24 7.78
N SER A 192 -3.90 15.51 6.74
CA SER A 192 -2.95 14.42 6.83
C SER A 192 -1.80 14.70 5.87
N ALA A 193 -0.57 14.48 6.32
CA ALA A 193 0.62 14.68 5.50
C ALA A 193 1.68 13.65 5.86
N SER A 194 2.46 13.23 4.88
CA SER A 194 3.52 12.23 5.06
C SER A 194 4.74 12.58 4.24
N ALA A 195 5.91 12.19 4.72
CA ALA A 195 7.15 12.24 3.98
C ALA A 195 7.99 11.00 4.30
N GLY A 196 8.81 10.56 3.34
CA GLY A 196 9.60 9.37 3.53
C GLY A 196 10.72 9.18 2.51
N ILE A 197 11.52 8.16 2.82
CA ILE A 197 12.62 7.69 1.98
C ILE A 197 12.58 6.17 1.91
N SER A 198 12.89 5.62 0.72
CA SER A 198 13.20 4.21 0.52
C SER A 198 14.56 4.11 -0.17
N VAL A 199 15.44 3.25 0.33
CA VAL A 199 16.80 3.06 -0.17
C VAL A 199 16.97 1.62 -0.63
N ASP A 200 17.17 1.43 -1.93
CA ASP A 200 17.53 0.15 -2.53
C ASP A 200 19.06 0.01 -2.56
N ASN A 201 19.60 -0.69 -1.57
CA ASN A 201 21.04 -0.92 -1.48
C ASN A 201 21.55 -1.92 -2.53
N VAL A 202 20.67 -2.66 -3.18
CA VAL A 202 21.00 -3.64 -4.20
C VAL A 202 21.34 -2.95 -5.51
N ASN A 203 20.49 -2.01 -5.92
CA ASN A 203 20.60 -1.28 -7.18
C ASN A 203 21.22 0.10 -7.04
N ASP A 204 21.51 0.54 -5.80
CA ASP A 204 22.05 1.87 -5.48
C ASP A 204 21.10 3.00 -5.94
N ILE A 205 19.81 2.86 -5.60
CA ILE A 205 18.75 3.79 -5.96
C ILE A 205 18.08 4.30 -4.69
N ASN A 206 17.82 5.61 -4.62
CA ASN A 206 17.04 6.20 -3.56
C ASN A 206 15.66 6.65 -4.08
N TYR A 207 14.67 6.55 -3.22
CA TYR A 207 13.31 7.02 -3.50
C TYR A 207 12.92 8.00 -2.40
N TYR A 208 12.42 9.16 -2.79
CA TYR A 208 11.92 10.19 -1.89
C TYR A 208 10.46 10.45 -2.19
N GLY A 209 9.69 10.71 -1.16
CA GLY A 209 8.27 10.98 -1.35
C GLY A 209 7.71 11.90 -0.30
N ALA A 210 6.69 12.65 -0.69
CA ALA A 210 5.85 13.43 0.19
C ALA A 210 4.42 13.42 -0.33
N GLY A 211 3.46 13.38 0.58
CA GLY A 211 2.05 13.44 0.25
C GLY A 211 1.26 14.22 1.28
N ALA A 212 0.14 14.75 0.88
CA ALA A 212 -0.79 15.41 1.78
C ALA A 212 -2.23 15.24 1.31
N THR A 213 -3.14 15.17 2.26
CA THR A 213 -4.58 15.18 2.04
C THR A 213 -5.21 16.24 2.93
N VAL A 214 -6.11 17.03 2.36
CA VAL A 214 -6.93 18.00 3.10
C VAL A 214 -8.41 17.64 2.88
N ASP A 215 -9.10 17.38 3.98
CA ASP A 215 -10.55 17.11 3.97
C ASP A 215 -11.29 18.42 4.26
N LEU A 216 -11.79 19.04 3.21
CA LEU A 216 -12.59 20.26 3.28
C LEU A 216 -14.08 19.85 3.39
N ASP A 217 -14.91 20.71 3.98
CA ASP A 217 -16.36 20.45 4.12
C ASP A 217 -17.05 20.11 2.78
N PHE A 218 -16.52 20.63 1.67
CA PHE A 218 -17.10 20.47 0.35
C PHE A 218 -16.39 19.47 -0.55
N ALA A 219 -15.11 19.14 -0.29
CA ALA A 219 -14.32 18.19 -1.08
C ALA A 219 -13.08 17.75 -0.31
N LYS A 220 -12.58 16.55 -0.62
CA LYS A 220 -11.28 16.04 -0.17
C LYS A 220 -10.26 16.20 -1.30
N VAL A 221 -9.10 16.73 -0.99
CA VAL A 221 -8.02 17.01 -1.94
C VAL A 221 -6.76 16.27 -1.50
N GLY A 222 -6.15 15.52 -2.41
CA GLY A 222 -4.89 14.80 -2.20
C GLY A 222 -3.83 15.24 -3.21
N TYR A 223 -2.58 15.23 -2.76
CA TYR A 223 -1.41 15.46 -3.60
C TYR A 223 -0.26 14.57 -3.16
N THR A 224 0.48 14.02 -4.13
CA THR A 224 1.75 13.30 -3.90
C THR A 224 2.83 13.76 -4.85
N TYR A 225 4.05 13.74 -4.33
CA TYR A 225 5.29 13.88 -5.07
C TYR A 225 6.19 12.71 -4.75
N THR A 226 6.71 12.04 -5.77
CA THR A 226 7.70 10.97 -5.62
C THR A 226 8.88 11.21 -6.56
N LEU A 227 10.08 10.87 -6.10
CA LEU A 227 11.32 10.96 -6.85
C LEU A 227 12.07 9.64 -6.74
N LYS A 228 12.40 9.04 -7.87
CA LYS A 228 13.38 7.99 -8.01
C LYS A 228 14.71 8.61 -8.41
N ASP A 229 15.65 8.65 -7.47
CA ASP A 229 17.02 9.16 -7.65
C ASP A 229 17.92 8.00 -8.11
N ALA A 230 18.21 7.96 -9.39
CA ALA A 230 18.97 6.92 -10.08
C ALA A 230 19.95 7.58 -11.07
N ALA A 231 20.52 6.79 -11.99
CA ALA A 231 21.39 7.33 -13.07
C ALA A 231 20.66 8.38 -13.94
N THR A 232 19.36 8.30 -14.03
CA THR A 232 18.45 9.33 -14.54
C THR A 232 17.33 9.45 -13.54
N ASP A 233 17.15 10.65 -13.01
CA ASP A 233 16.07 10.93 -12.06
C ASP A 233 14.72 10.86 -12.75
N VAL A 234 13.73 10.34 -12.03
CA VAL A 234 12.34 10.30 -12.50
C VAL A 234 11.44 10.84 -11.40
N THR A 235 10.70 11.90 -11.71
CA THR A 235 9.71 12.44 -10.77
C THR A 235 8.29 12.04 -11.16
N GLY A 236 7.47 11.78 -10.15
CA GLY A 236 6.05 11.58 -10.26
C GLY A 236 5.27 12.57 -9.43
N ASN A 237 4.19 13.10 -9.99
CA ASN A 237 3.29 14.01 -9.32
C ASN A 237 1.87 13.56 -9.55
N GLU A 238 1.06 13.53 -8.49
CA GLU A 238 -0.35 13.23 -8.58
C GLU A 238 -1.19 14.22 -7.79
N PHE A 239 -2.34 14.53 -8.32
CA PHE A 239 -3.34 15.37 -7.68
C PHE A 239 -4.71 14.72 -7.83
N VAL A 240 -5.46 14.66 -6.74
CA VAL A 240 -6.83 14.13 -6.75
C VAL A 240 -7.77 15.04 -6.00
N VAL A 241 -9.01 15.06 -6.44
CA VAL A 241 -10.12 15.70 -5.74
C VAL A 241 -11.31 14.75 -5.72
N SER A 242 -11.94 14.60 -4.58
CA SER A 242 -13.14 13.79 -4.43
C SER A 242 -14.22 14.54 -3.65
N LYS A 243 -15.49 14.25 -4.00
CA LYS A 243 -16.66 14.76 -3.31
C LYS A 243 -17.69 13.65 -3.16
N THR A 244 -18.07 13.40 -1.92
CA THR A 244 -19.17 12.48 -1.61
C THR A 244 -20.46 13.27 -1.40
N ILE A 245 -21.52 12.83 -2.06
CA ILE A 245 -22.90 13.33 -1.90
C ILE A 245 -23.76 12.11 -1.61
N ASP A 246 -24.29 12.05 -0.40
CA ASP A 246 -24.99 10.86 0.12
C ASP A 246 -24.11 9.60 0.00
N ALA A 247 -24.55 8.62 -0.79
CA ALA A 247 -23.85 7.36 -1.01
C ALA A 247 -22.97 7.35 -2.28
N THR A 248 -22.85 8.50 -2.97
CA THR A 248 -22.12 8.60 -4.24
C THR A 248 -20.90 9.48 -4.10
N THR A 249 -19.73 8.96 -4.51
CA THR A 249 -18.48 9.72 -4.56
C THR A 249 -18.07 9.97 -6.00
N PHE A 250 -17.78 11.22 -6.31
CA PHE A 250 -17.20 11.67 -7.57
C PHE A 250 -15.73 11.98 -7.33
N THR A 251 -14.86 11.49 -8.21
CA THR A 251 -13.41 11.64 -8.08
C THR A 251 -12.82 12.12 -9.40
N GLY A 252 -11.91 13.09 -9.34
CA GLY A 252 -11.10 13.52 -10.46
C GLY A 252 -9.62 13.46 -10.08
N GLY A 253 -8.77 13.08 -11.01
CA GLY A 253 -7.34 12.95 -10.79
C GLY A 253 -6.51 13.41 -11.99
N TYR A 254 -5.30 13.85 -11.71
CA TYR A 254 -4.25 14.13 -12.67
C TYR A 254 -2.94 13.58 -12.14
N GLY A 255 -2.21 12.86 -12.99
CA GLY A 255 -0.88 12.39 -12.68
C GLY A 255 0.09 12.69 -13.82
N LYS A 256 1.36 12.87 -13.48
CA LYS A 256 2.43 13.11 -14.44
C LYS A 256 3.72 12.46 -13.99
N VAL A 257 4.31 11.68 -14.86
CA VAL A 257 5.71 11.25 -14.79
C VAL A 257 6.54 12.16 -15.67
N GLU A 258 7.61 12.74 -15.12
CA GLU A 258 8.50 13.64 -15.86
C GLU A 258 9.09 12.95 -17.09
N ASP A 259 9.13 13.67 -18.20
CA ASP A 259 9.64 13.20 -19.51
C ASP A 259 9.00 11.91 -20.06
N SER A 260 7.85 11.50 -19.51
CA SER A 260 7.13 10.29 -19.91
C SER A 260 5.66 10.60 -20.25
N SER A 261 4.75 10.31 -19.35
CA SER A 261 3.31 10.42 -19.60
C SER A 261 2.62 11.32 -18.58
N ALA A 262 1.49 11.88 -18.99
CA ALA A 262 0.51 12.48 -18.09
C ALA A 262 -0.83 11.77 -18.27
N TYR A 263 -1.65 11.74 -17.23
CA TYR A 263 -2.98 11.16 -17.32
C TYR A 263 -4.02 11.97 -16.55
N TYR A 264 -5.26 11.84 -16.99
CA TYR A 264 -6.44 12.39 -16.35
C TYR A 264 -7.40 11.25 -16.05
N THR A 265 -7.86 11.18 -14.82
CA THR A 265 -8.82 10.14 -14.40
C THR A 265 -10.08 10.80 -13.85
N ALA A 266 -11.23 10.27 -14.21
CA ALA A 266 -12.51 10.65 -13.66
C ALA A 266 -13.25 9.39 -13.21
N GLY A 267 -13.82 9.41 -12.02
CA GLY A 267 -14.51 8.26 -11.45
C GLY A 267 -15.78 8.65 -10.72
N VAL A 268 -16.71 7.71 -10.68
CA VAL A 268 -17.87 7.74 -9.82
C VAL A 268 -18.03 6.39 -9.14
N SER A 269 -18.24 6.38 -7.84
CA SER A 269 -18.59 5.18 -7.08
C SER A 269 -19.88 5.41 -6.30
N HIS A 270 -20.66 4.33 -6.12
CA HIS A 270 -21.90 4.36 -5.36
C HIS A 270 -21.96 3.17 -4.39
N SER A 271 -22.18 3.44 -3.12
CA SER A 271 -22.37 2.44 -2.08
C SER A 271 -23.85 2.13 -1.90
N PHE A 272 -24.30 0.94 -2.29
CA PHE A 272 -25.66 0.47 -2.06
C PHE A 272 -25.88 0.06 -0.62
N THR A 273 -24.86 -0.54 -0.02
CA THR A 273 -24.79 -0.93 1.39
C THR A 273 -23.34 -0.77 1.88
N GLU A 274 -23.07 -1.05 3.15
CA GLU A 274 -21.69 -1.11 3.67
C GLU A 274 -20.83 -2.17 2.95
N ALA A 275 -21.47 -3.26 2.48
CA ALA A 275 -20.79 -4.37 1.82
C ALA A 275 -20.75 -4.26 0.29
N LEU A 276 -21.75 -3.61 -0.35
CA LEU A 276 -21.91 -3.63 -1.80
C LEU A 276 -21.76 -2.23 -2.39
N SER A 277 -20.83 -2.10 -3.32
CA SER A 277 -20.63 -0.87 -4.12
C SER A 277 -20.47 -1.18 -5.61
N SER A 278 -20.66 -0.15 -6.43
CA SER A 278 -20.31 -0.14 -7.84
C SER A 278 -19.50 1.10 -8.17
N TYR A 279 -18.75 1.02 -9.25
CA TYR A 279 -17.94 2.14 -9.74
C TYR A 279 -17.89 2.18 -11.26
N ALA A 280 -17.58 3.36 -11.79
CA ALA A 280 -17.22 3.55 -13.18
C ALA A 280 -16.10 4.59 -13.25
N GLU A 281 -15.09 4.34 -14.07
CA GLU A 281 -13.92 5.18 -14.23
C GLU A 281 -13.52 5.33 -15.68
N PHE A 282 -13.01 6.50 -16.01
CA PHE A 282 -12.38 6.83 -17.28
C PHE A 282 -10.97 7.33 -17.02
N GLN A 283 -10.02 6.90 -17.84
CA GLN A 283 -8.67 7.47 -17.86
C GLN A 283 -8.25 7.77 -19.29
N ARG A 284 -7.65 8.94 -19.47
CA ARG A 284 -6.89 9.31 -20.65
C ARG A 284 -5.42 9.44 -20.29
N VAL A 285 -4.56 8.80 -21.07
CA VAL A 285 -3.10 8.89 -20.93
C VAL A 285 -2.54 9.60 -22.15
N ASP A 286 -1.92 10.76 -21.91
CA ASP A 286 -1.17 11.52 -22.91
C ASP A 286 0.29 11.00 -22.90
N ASN A 287 0.68 10.27 -23.92
CA ASN A 287 1.99 9.63 -24.01
C ASN A 287 3.00 10.56 -24.69
N THR A 288 3.98 11.06 -23.95
CA THR A 288 5.06 11.88 -24.50
C THR A 288 5.91 11.08 -25.48
N GLY A 289 5.95 11.51 -26.73
CA GLY A 289 6.74 10.85 -27.80
C GLY A 289 6.09 9.61 -28.43
N ALA A 290 4.91 9.20 -27.98
CA ALA A 290 4.11 8.20 -28.66
C ALA A 290 3.23 8.84 -29.76
N THR A 291 2.79 8.01 -30.72
CA THR A 291 1.96 8.45 -31.84
C THR A 291 0.48 8.60 -31.46
N ILE A 292 0.05 8.02 -30.35
CA ILE A 292 -1.36 7.92 -29.97
C ILE A 292 -1.47 8.05 -28.44
N ASP A 293 -2.37 8.91 -27.98
CA ASP A 293 -2.88 8.92 -26.61
C ASP A 293 -3.84 7.73 -26.44
N THR A 294 -4.01 7.22 -25.22
CA THR A 294 -4.88 6.08 -24.96
C THR A 294 -6.03 6.46 -24.03
N ASP A 295 -7.22 5.98 -24.37
CA ASP A 295 -8.43 6.15 -23.58
C ASP A 295 -8.87 4.78 -23.02
N SER A 296 -9.20 4.73 -21.74
CA SER A 296 -9.66 3.53 -21.06
C SER A 296 -10.92 3.83 -20.24
N VAL A 297 -11.88 2.91 -20.27
CA VAL A 297 -13.12 2.98 -19.48
C VAL A 297 -13.29 1.68 -18.73
N SER A 298 -13.65 1.78 -17.47
CA SER A 298 -13.98 0.62 -16.64
C SER A 298 -15.25 0.85 -15.83
N ALA A 299 -15.98 -0.23 -15.60
CA ALA A 299 -17.09 -0.25 -14.65
C ALA A 299 -17.08 -1.57 -13.88
N GLY A 300 -17.34 -1.52 -12.59
CA GLY A 300 -17.25 -2.72 -11.76
C GLY A 300 -18.19 -2.73 -10.58
N ILE A 301 -18.20 -3.87 -9.91
CA ILE A 301 -18.97 -4.14 -8.71
C ILE A 301 -18.05 -4.79 -7.67
N LYS A 302 -18.16 -4.33 -6.44
CA LYS A 302 -17.36 -4.81 -5.32
C LYS A 302 -18.26 -5.22 -4.16
N PHE A 303 -18.06 -6.42 -3.67
CA PHE A 303 -18.70 -6.94 -2.47
C PHE A 303 -17.62 -7.19 -1.42
N ALA A 304 -17.68 -6.49 -0.30
CA ALA A 304 -16.77 -6.63 0.84
C ALA A 304 -17.47 -7.32 2.02
N PHE A 305 -16.73 -8.08 2.82
CA PHE A 305 -17.25 -8.80 3.99
C PHE A 305 -16.18 -8.94 5.07
#